data_ec0d5de7b2f9597ca0dcf4004dfee03c
#
_entry.id   ec0d5de7b2f9597ca0dcf4004dfee03c
#
_cell.length_a   1.000
_cell.length_b   1.000
_cell.length_c   1.000
_cell.angle_alpha   90.00
_cell.angle_beta   90.00
_cell.angle_gamma   90.00
#
_symmetry.space_group_name_H-M   'P 1'
#
loop_
_entity.id
_entity.type
_entity.pdbx_description
1 polymer ?
#
loop_
_entity_poly.entity_id
_entity_poly.type
_entity_poly.pdbx_seq_one_letter_code
_entity_poly.pdbx_strand_id
1 'polypeptide(L)'
;SGLSPEQAKDIMSVVIESETTTLGVDQIKNYFYTYIMILALYTVIMLYGQLVATNVASEKSSRAMEILITSAKPTSMMFGKVFASCIVGFTQLVLVFGSALLFYNINKAQLQNPVIASIFDMPVSLFIYMLVFFVLGFLIYAFLYGAIGSTASKLEDISTMVLPVTFLFIIAFMVVMFSMVGGNANSVLMKICSYIPFTSPMAMFTRICMSTVAWYEIFISIIILIGSTVGIGVLSAKIYR
;
A
#
# COMPACT_ATOMS: atom_id res chain seq x y z
N SER A 1 -50.44 10.77 -33.03
CA SER A 1 -49.77 11.38 -31.87
C SER A 1 -50.60 12.60 -31.49
N GLY A 2 -51.42 12.47 -30.43
CA GLY A 2 -52.39 13.49 -30.04
C GLY A 2 -52.01 14.28 -28.78
N LEU A 3 -50.74 14.61 -28.61
CA LEU A 3 -50.28 15.48 -27.51
C LEU A 3 -50.15 16.93 -27.98
N SER A 4 -50.75 17.87 -27.24
CA SER A 4 -50.59 19.29 -27.50
C SER A 4 -49.13 19.72 -27.21
N PRO A 5 -48.63 20.79 -27.85
CA PRO A 5 -47.26 21.27 -27.63
C PRO A 5 -46.93 21.62 -26.15
N GLU A 6 -47.93 22.03 -25.37
CA GLU A 6 -47.81 22.30 -23.93
C GLU A 6 -47.65 21.01 -23.12
N GLN A 7 -48.43 19.99 -23.43
CA GLN A 7 -48.32 18.68 -22.77
C GLN A 7 -47.00 18.00 -23.09
N ALA A 8 -46.44 18.15 -24.30
CA ALA A 8 -45.13 17.66 -24.65
C ALA A 8 -44.03 18.39 -23.86
N LYS A 9 -44.19 19.69 -23.62
CA LYS A 9 -43.22 20.49 -22.84
C LYS A 9 -43.27 20.13 -21.34
N ASP A 10 -44.45 19.88 -20.80
CA ASP A 10 -44.62 19.44 -19.42
C ASP A 10 -44.02 18.04 -19.16
N ILE A 11 -44.19 17.11 -20.09
CA ILE A 11 -43.59 15.78 -20.00
C ILE A 11 -42.07 15.83 -20.12
N MET A 12 -41.51 16.74 -20.96
CA MET A 12 -40.08 16.96 -21.07
C MET A 12 -39.46 17.71 -19.88
N SER A 13 -40.27 18.43 -19.09
CA SER A 13 -39.81 19.16 -17.91
C SER A 13 -39.89 18.34 -16.61
N VAL A 14 -40.41 17.12 -16.65
CA VAL A 14 -40.39 16.21 -15.48
C VAL A 14 -38.96 15.81 -15.20
N VAL A 15 -38.31 16.48 -14.25
CA VAL A 15 -37.06 16.06 -13.67
C VAL A 15 -37.36 14.84 -12.80
N ILE A 16 -37.05 13.65 -13.32
CA ILE A 16 -37.09 12.44 -12.51
C ILE A 16 -35.90 12.51 -11.57
N GLU A 17 -36.15 12.85 -10.32
CA GLU A 17 -35.13 12.64 -9.26
C GLU A 17 -34.91 11.13 -9.12
N SER A 18 -33.92 10.62 -9.81
CA SER A 18 -33.45 9.24 -9.64
C SER A 18 -32.48 9.16 -8.49
N GLU A 19 -32.92 8.70 -7.35
CA GLU A 19 -32.04 8.34 -6.26
C GLU A 19 -31.43 6.95 -6.56
N THR A 20 -30.20 6.95 -7.07
CA THR A 20 -29.46 5.72 -7.31
C THR A 20 -28.86 5.24 -5.99
N THR A 21 -29.52 4.32 -5.30
CA THR A 21 -28.91 3.58 -4.20
C THR A 21 -28.06 2.45 -4.76
N THR A 22 -26.75 2.55 -4.59
CA THR A 22 -25.83 1.47 -4.93
C THR A 22 -25.97 0.32 -3.93
N LEU A 23 -26.51 -0.81 -4.39
CA LEU A 23 -26.54 -2.05 -3.61
C LEU A 23 -25.14 -2.67 -3.62
N GLY A 24 -24.35 -2.42 -2.57
CA GLY A 24 -22.98 -2.93 -2.42
C GLY A 24 -21.91 -1.84 -2.30
N VAL A 25 -20.67 -2.19 -2.63
CA VAL A 25 -19.55 -1.25 -2.58
C VAL A 25 -19.60 -0.32 -3.79
N ASP A 26 -19.64 0.99 -3.57
CA ASP A 26 -19.55 1.98 -4.64
C ASP A 26 -18.13 2.00 -5.21
N GLN A 27 -17.91 1.27 -6.30
CA GLN A 27 -16.61 1.10 -6.92
C GLN A 27 -16.04 2.41 -7.44
N ILE A 28 -16.88 3.32 -7.96
CA ILE A 28 -16.42 4.60 -8.51
C ILE A 28 -15.92 5.49 -7.39
N LYS A 29 -16.70 5.59 -6.30
CA LYS A 29 -16.32 6.37 -5.12
C LYS A 29 -15.04 5.82 -4.46
N ASN A 30 -14.95 4.50 -4.34
CA ASN A 30 -13.85 3.84 -3.67
C ASN A 30 -12.57 3.80 -4.52
N TYR A 31 -12.68 3.93 -5.85
CA TYR A 31 -11.55 3.86 -6.77
C TYR A 31 -10.48 4.92 -6.48
N PHE A 32 -10.88 6.17 -6.31
CA PHE A 32 -9.94 7.28 -6.17
C PHE A 32 -9.11 7.19 -4.88
N TYR A 33 -9.75 6.95 -3.74
CA TYR A 33 -8.97 6.83 -2.50
C TYR A 33 -8.15 5.56 -2.45
N THR A 34 -8.66 4.44 -3.01
CA THR A 34 -7.90 3.19 -3.12
C THR A 34 -6.64 3.39 -3.95
N TYR A 35 -6.78 4.06 -5.11
CA TYR A 35 -5.66 4.38 -5.99
C TYR A 35 -4.59 5.20 -5.27
N ILE A 36 -4.98 6.28 -4.59
CA ILE A 36 -4.05 7.15 -3.86
C ILE A 36 -3.36 6.39 -2.72
N MET A 37 -4.12 5.58 -1.98
CA MET A 37 -3.57 4.78 -0.89
C MET A 37 -2.55 3.76 -1.37
N ILE A 38 -2.83 3.04 -2.46
CA ILE A 38 -1.89 2.07 -3.03
C ILE A 38 -0.66 2.76 -3.60
N LEU A 39 -0.82 3.92 -4.24
CA LEU A 39 0.30 4.72 -4.73
C LEU A 39 1.18 5.21 -3.58
N ALA A 40 0.59 5.62 -2.47
CA ALA A 40 1.32 6.01 -1.27
C ALA A 40 2.08 4.82 -0.65
N LEU A 41 1.42 3.65 -0.53
CA LEU A 41 2.06 2.41 -0.08
C LEU A 41 3.24 2.05 -0.97
N TYR A 42 3.04 2.07 -2.30
CA TYR A 42 4.07 1.81 -3.29
C TYR A 42 5.28 2.72 -3.08
N THR A 43 5.03 4.02 -3.02
CA THR A 43 6.10 5.04 -2.91
C THR A 43 6.91 4.87 -1.63
N VAL A 44 6.23 4.69 -0.49
CA VAL A 44 6.92 4.59 0.81
C VAL A 44 7.71 3.28 0.92
N ILE A 45 7.14 2.15 0.49
CA ILE A 45 7.85 0.87 0.52
C ILE A 45 9.09 0.90 -0.38
N MET A 46 8.98 1.49 -1.58
CA MET A 46 10.10 1.61 -2.50
C MET A 46 11.21 2.50 -1.96
N LEU A 47 10.87 3.71 -1.50
CA LEU A 47 11.86 4.67 -0.99
C LEU A 47 12.59 4.14 0.24
N TYR A 48 11.84 3.73 1.26
CA TYR A 48 12.44 3.31 2.52
C TYR A 48 13.02 1.90 2.47
N GLY A 49 12.49 1.01 1.62
CA GLY A 49 13.08 -0.29 1.36
C GLY A 49 14.50 -0.14 0.78
N GLN A 50 14.64 0.68 -0.26
CA GLN A 50 15.95 0.96 -0.86
C GLN A 50 16.89 1.64 0.14
N LEU A 51 16.39 2.53 0.98
CA LEU A 51 17.14 3.18 2.04
C LEU A 51 17.71 2.15 3.05
N VAL A 52 16.92 1.13 3.42
CA VAL A 52 17.37 0.01 4.27
C VAL A 52 18.55 -0.72 3.61
N ALA A 53 18.45 -1.07 2.32
CA ALA A 53 19.52 -1.75 1.58
C ALA A 53 20.80 -0.91 1.59
N THR A 54 20.69 0.38 1.28
CA THR A 54 21.83 1.32 1.25
C THR A 54 22.47 1.48 2.61
N ASN A 55 21.69 1.64 3.67
CA ASN A 55 22.20 1.78 5.04
C ASN A 55 22.94 0.51 5.50
N VAL A 56 22.37 -0.67 5.21
CA VAL A 56 23.00 -1.95 5.54
C VAL A 56 24.33 -2.12 4.82
N ALA A 57 24.39 -1.84 3.53
CA ALA A 57 25.60 -1.97 2.73
C ALA A 57 26.66 -0.92 3.09
N SER A 58 26.26 0.31 3.40
CA SER A 58 27.15 1.39 3.84
C SER A 58 27.88 1.02 5.13
N GLU A 59 27.19 0.44 6.09
CA GLU A 59 27.83 0.02 7.34
C GLU A 59 28.76 -1.17 7.14
N LYS A 60 28.41 -2.12 6.26
CA LYS A 60 29.24 -3.27 5.95
C LYS A 60 30.53 -2.85 5.22
N SER A 61 30.45 -1.87 4.33
CA SER A 61 31.61 -1.36 3.59
C SER A 61 32.50 -0.42 4.43
N SER A 62 32.00 0.03 5.56
CA SER A 62 32.75 0.90 6.48
C SER A 62 33.37 0.09 7.66
N ARG A 63 34.48 0.57 8.22
CA ARG A 63 35.07 -0.02 9.44
C ARG A 63 34.15 0.08 10.68
N ALA A 64 33.05 0.80 10.58
CA ALA A 64 32.04 0.89 11.64
C ALA A 64 31.44 -0.48 12.00
N MET A 65 31.35 -1.42 11.03
CA MET A 65 30.88 -2.77 11.28
C MET A 65 31.76 -3.53 12.28
N GLU A 66 33.09 -3.36 12.25
CA GLU A 66 34.02 -4.01 13.19
C GLU A 66 33.76 -3.59 14.65
N ILE A 67 33.40 -2.30 14.85
CA ILE A 67 33.09 -1.76 16.18
C ILE A 67 31.66 -2.21 16.60
N LEU A 68 30.71 -2.22 15.68
CA LEU A 68 29.32 -2.56 15.98
C LEU A 68 29.14 -4.04 16.37
N ILE A 69 29.86 -4.96 15.73
CA ILE A 69 29.81 -6.41 16.04
C ILE A 69 30.29 -6.72 17.45
N THR A 70 31.21 -5.91 18.00
CA THR A 70 31.64 -6.08 19.38
C THR A 70 30.65 -5.57 20.42
N SER A 71 29.72 -4.68 20.00
CA SER A 71 28.78 -4.01 20.90
C SER A 71 27.36 -4.57 20.84
N ALA A 72 26.94 -5.16 19.72
CA ALA A 72 25.56 -5.65 19.53
C ALA A 72 25.51 -6.90 18.63
N LYS A 73 24.45 -7.72 18.84
CA LYS A 73 24.21 -8.89 17.98
C LYS A 73 23.79 -8.43 16.58
N PRO A 74 24.38 -8.96 15.49
CA PRO A 74 24.01 -8.59 14.11
C PRO A 74 22.51 -8.67 13.83
N THR A 75 21.85 -9.70 14.36
CA THR A 75 20.38 -9.85 14.24
C THR A 75 19.61 -8.66 14.80
N SER A 76 19.98 -8.20 16.00
CA SER A 76 19.32 -7.04 16.63
C SER A 76 19.54 -5.75 15.85
N MET A 77 20.70 -5.59 15.22
CA MET A 77 21.01 -4.44 14.38
C MET A 77 20.15 -4.41 13.12
N MET A 78 19.99 -5.57 12.46
CA MET A 78 19.13 -5.69 11.28
C MET A 78 17.67 -5.36 11.60
N PHE A 79 17.12 -5.97 12.64
CA PHE A 79 15.75 -5.69 13.09
C PHE A 79 15.58 -4.20 13.47
N GLY A 80 16.54 -3.63 14.20
CA GLY A 80 16.53 -2.23 14.60
C GLY A 80 16.42 -1.28 13.39
N LYS A 81 17.21 -1.52 12.33
CA LYS A 81 17.17 -0.71 11.10
C LYS A 81 15.82 -0.82 10.37
N VAL A 82 15.33 -2.04 10.23
CA VAL A 82 14.06 -2.29 9.55
C VAL A 82 12.92 -1.63 10.32
N PHE A 83 12.85 -1.78 11.64
CA PHE A 83 11.83 -1.12 12.45
C PHE A 83 11.97 0.40 12.47
N ALA A 84 13.19 0.93 12.56
CA ALA A 84 13.41 2.37 12.47
C ALA A 84 12.90 2.95 11.15
N SER A 85 13.22 2.31 10.03
CA SER A 85 12.73 2.71 8.70
C SER A 85 11.20 2.58 8.58
N CYS A 86 10.61 1.55 9.21
CA CYS A 86 9.16 1.39 9.27
C CYS A 86 8.49 2.55 10.01
N ILE A 87 9.03 2.95 11.16
CA ILE A 87 8.52 4.08 11.95
C ILE A 87 8.61 5.39 11.15
N VAL A 88 9.73 5.62 10.47
CA VAL A 88 9.91 6.84 9.65
C VAL A 88 8.92 6.85 8.48
N GLY A 89 8.78 5.73 7.74
CA GLY A 89 7.82 5.60 6.66
C GLY A 89 6.37 5.75 7.13
N PHE A 90 6.03 5.17 8.28
CA PHE A 90 4.73 5.34 8.91
C PHE A 90 4.47 6.81 9.29
N THR A 91 5.43 7.45 9.92
CA THR A 91 5.34 8.87 10.28
C THR A 91 5.12 9.74 9.05
N GLN A 92 5.82 9.45 7.95
CA GLN A 92 5.62 10.16 6.69
C GLN A 92 4.20 10.00 6.16
N LEU A 93 3.64 8.79 6.18
CA LEU A 93 2.25 8.56 5.75
C LEU A 93 1.27 9.36 6.60
N VAL A 94 1.43 9.31 7.93
CA VAL A 94 0.57 10.07 8.86
C VAL A 94 0.67 11.58 8.61
N LEU A 95 1.87 12.09 8.37
CA LEU A 95 2.06 13.51 8.07
C LEU A 95 1.43 13.92 6.74
N VAL A 96 1.61 13.11 5.68
CA VAL A 96 1.06 13.38 4.35
C VAL A 96 -0.47 13.36 4.38
N PHE A 97 -1.06 12.27 4.90
CA PHE A 97 -2.52 12.16 4.96
C PHE A 97 -3.13 13.11 5.99
N GLY A 98 -2.47 13.31 7.13
CA GLY A 98 -2.91 14.26 8.15
C GLY A 98 -2.91 15.71 7.64
N SER A 99 -1.84 16.13 6.97
CA SER A 99 -1.79 17.48 6.36
C SER A 99 -2.80 17.64 5.23
N ALA A 100 -2.99 16.61 4.40
CA ALA A 100 -3.99 16.63 3.34
C ALA A 100 -5.42 16.77 3.89
N LEU A 101 -5.76 16.01 4.95
CA LEU A 101 -7.05 16.12 5.65
C LEU A 101 -7.25 17.50 6.29
N LEU A 102 -6.23 18.04 6.95
CA LEU A 102 -6.30 19.39 7.53
C LEU A 102 -6.55 20.44 6.45
N PHE A 103 -5.81 20.37 5.35
CA PHE A 103 -5.93 21.31 4.25
C PHE A 103 -7.30 21.23 3.56
N TYR A 104 -7.81 20.01 3.38
CA TYR A 104 -9.16 19.77 2.86
C TYR A 104 -10.23 20.37 3.77
N ASN A 105 -10.17 20.15 5.09
CA ASN A 105 -11.15 20.68 6.03
C ASN A 105 -11.16 22.23 6.08
N ILE A 106 -9.99 22.86 6.00
CA ILE A 106 -9.88 24.33 5.98
C ILE A 106 -10.47 24.91 4.69
N ASN A 107 -10.29 24.25 3.55
CA ASN A 107 -10.70 24.74 2.24
C ASN A 107 -11.97 24.07 1.69
N LYS A 108 -12.71 23.35 2.50
CA LYS A 108 -13.88 22.55 2.08
C LYS A 108 -14.93 23.36 1.31
N ALA A 109 -15.12 24.64 1.66
CA ALA A 109 -16.05 25.54 0.99
C ALA A 109 -15.64 25.89 -0.47
N GLN A 110 -14.34 25.84 -0.76
CA GLN A 110 -13.78 26.15 -2.09
C GLN A 110 -13.53 24.88 -2.93
N LEU A 111 -13.31 23.75 -2.28
CA LEU A 111 -13.00 22.44 -2.89
C LEU A 111 -14.29 21.61 -3.07
N GLN A 112 -15.29 22.13 -3.79
CA GLN A 112 -16.58 21.46 -4.03
C GLN A 112 -16.51 20.39 -5.16
N ASN A 113 -15.32 19.92 -5.52
CA ASN A 113 -15.17 18.88 -6.54
C ASN A 113 -15.53 17.51 -5.95
N PRO A 114 -16.50 16.76 -6.53
CA PRO A 114 -16.95 15.47 -6.00
C PRO A 114 -15.82 14.41 -5.98
N VAL A 115 -14.85 14.48 -6.88
CA VAL A 115 -13.70 13.58 -6.89
C VAL A 115 -12.80 13.83 -5.67
N ILE A 116 -12.53 15.10 -5.35
CA ILE A 116 -11.73 15.46 -4.18
C ILE A 116 -12.48 15.05 -2.90
N ALA A 117 -13.77 15.31 -2.82
CA ALA A 117 -14.59 14.93 -1.68
C ALA A 117 -14.58 13.41 -1.46
N SER A 118 -14.65 12.60 -2.52
CA SER A 118 -14.62 11.14 -2.41
C SER A 118 -13.30 10.58 -1.85
N ILE A 119 -12.17 11.25 -2.08
CA ILE A 119 -10.86 10.85 -1.53
C ILE A 119 -10.85 10.97 0.00
N PHE A 120 -11.50 12.03 0.52
CA PHE A 120 -11.51 12.31 1.96
C PHE A 120 -12.71 11.71 2.71
N ASP A 121 -13.70 11.16 2.00
CA ASP A 121 -14.87 10.47 2.57
C ASP A 121 -14.61 8.96 2.77
N MET A 122 -13.36 8.63 3.12
CA MET A 122 -12.96 7.24 3.35
C MET A 122 -13.34 6.79 4.76
N PRO A 123 -13.99 5.62 4.91
CA PRO A 123 -14.28 5.05 6.23
C PRO A 123 -13.01 4.80 7.06
N VAL A 124 -13.03 5.13 8.35
CA VAL A 124 -11.90 4.93 9.28
C VAL A 124 -11.43 3.47 9.30
N SER A 125 -12.34 2.52 9.12
CA SER A 125 -12.01 1.10 9.04
C SER A 125 -11.05 0.76 7.90
N LEU A 126 -11.23 1.38 6.73
CA LEU A 126 -10.31 1.18 5.59
C LEU A 126 -8.94 1.76 5.85
N PHE A 127 -8.87 2.88 6.58
CA PHE A 127 -7.60 3.46 6.99
C PHE A 127 -6.84 2.53 7.96
N ILE A 128 -7.54 1.89 8.90
CA ILE A 128 -6.94 0.90 9.80
C ILE A 128 -6.40 -0.30 9.01
N TYR A 129 -7.18 -0.85 8.06
CA TYR A 129 -6.69 -1.92 7.19
C TYR A 129 -5.46 -1.49 6.38
N MET A 130 -5.47 -0.27 5.83
CA MET A 130 -4.30 0.27 5.14
C MET A 130 -3.06 0.25 6.03
N LEU A 131 -3.15 0.72 7.28
CA LEU A 131 -2.03 0.75 8.21
C LEU A 131 -1.51 -0.66 8.52
N VAL A 132 -2.40 -1.62 8.76
CA VAL A 132 -2.01 -3.01 9.04
C VAL A 132 -1.27 -3.62 7.84
N PHE A 133 -1.83 -3.51 6.65
CA PHE A 133 -1.20 -4.04 5.43
C PHE A 133 0.07 -3.28 5.05
N PHE A 134 0.12 -1.98 5.34
CA PHE A 134 1.34 -1.19 5.18
C PHE A 134 2.47 -1.71 6.06
N VAL A 135 2.25 -1.83 7.37
CA VAL A 135 3.30 -2.26 8.29
C VAL A 135 3.82 -3.64 7.92
N LEU A 136 2.93 -4.61 7.69
CA LEU A 136 3.32 -5.97 7.34
C LEU A 136 4.00 -6.04 5.97
N GLY A 137 3.46 -5.36 4.97
CA GLY A 137 4.06 -5.28 3.63
C GLY A 137 5.41 -4.59 3.64
N PHE A 138 5.50 -3.47 4.36
CA PHE A 138 6.78 -2.76 4.53
C PHE A 138 7.84 -3.67 5.15
N LEU A 139 7.53 -4.36 6.23
CA LEU A 139 8.48 -5.23 6.92
C LEU A 139 9.01 -6.35 6.01
N ILE A 140 8.14 -7.00 5.24
CA ILE A 140 8.56 -8.04 4.27
C ILE A 140 9.60 -7.48 3.29
N TYR A 141 9.26 -6.38 2.64
CA TYR A 141 10.15 -5.78 1.63
C TYR A 141 11.40 -5.19 2.26
N ALA A 142 11.31 -4.53 3.40
CA ALA A 142 12.47 -3.97 4.11
C ALA A 142 13.46 -5.06 4.53
N PHE A 143 12.99 -6.23 4.99
CA PHE A 143 13.85 -7.37 5.27
C PHE A 143 14.51 -7.94 4.01
N LEU A 144 13.79 -8.02 2.88
CA LEU A 144 14.38 -8.43 1.61
C LEU A 144 15.46 -7.46 1.13
N TYR A 145 15.17 -6.18 1.14
CA TYR A 145 16.13 -5.13 0.79
C TYR A 145 17.35 -5.15 1.72
N GLY A 146 17.11 -5.36 3.02
CA GLY A 146 18.17 -5.48 3.99
C GLY A 146 19.06 -6.73 3.76
N ALA A 147 18.46 -7.87 3.42
CA ALA A 147 19.21 -9.08 3.05
C ALA A 147 20.11 -8.82 1.84
N ILE A 148 19.57 -8.19 0.79
CA ILE A 148 20.36 -7.83 -0.41
C ILE A 148 21.45 -6.84 -0.05
N GLY A 149 21.16 -5.78 0.71
CA GLY A 149 22.17 -4.82 1.16
C GLY A 149 23.30 -5.48 1.93
N SER A 150 23.00 -6.55 2.70
CA SER A 150 24.04 -7.30 3.43
C SER A 150 24.95 -8.14 2.54
N THR A 151 24.55 -8.47 1.32
CA THR A 151 25.38 -9.23 0.36
C THR A 151 26.22 -8.31 -0.54
N ALA A 152 25.91 -7.03 -0.60
CA ALA A 152 26.62 -6.07 -1.43
C ALA A 152 28.07 -5.87 -0.95
N SER A 153 29.02 -5.88 -1.90
CA SER A 153 30.43 -5.65 -1.63
C SER A 153 30.81 -4.17 -1.75
N LYS A 154 30.09 -3.43 -2.61
CA LYS A 154 30.29 -2.00 -2.84
C LYS A 154 28.92 -1.28 -2.83
N LEU A 155 28.92 -0.03 -2.40
CA LEU A 155 27.71 0.80 -2.40
C LEU A 155 27.14 1.01 -3.82
N GLU A 156 28.01 1.08 -4.82
CA GLU A 156 27.65 1.28 -6.22
C GLU A 156 26.84 0.13 -6.80
N ASP A 157 27.06 -1.10 -6.30
CA ASP A 157 26.40 -2.31 -6.79
C ASP A 157 24.95 -2.44 -6.28
N ILE A 158 24.58 -1.71 -5.22
CA ILE A 158 23.27 -1.85 -4.56
C ILE A 158 22.12 -1.60 -5.52
N SER A 159 22.22 -0.53 -6.33
CA SER A 159 21.17 -0.15 -7.30
C SER A 159 20.82 -1.30 -8.24
N THR A 160 21.82 -2.08 -8.65
CA THR A 160 21.62 -3.25 -9.51
C THR A 160 21.15 -4.47 -8.73
N MET A 161 21.68 -4.68 -7.53
CA MET A 161 21.34 -5.85 -6.71
C MET A 161 19.89 -5.81 -6.18
N VAL A 162 19.32 -4.63 -5.96
CA VAL A 162 17.93 -4.50 -5.50
C VAL A 162 16.90 -4.66 -6.61
N LEU A 163 17.31 -4.65 -7.89
CA LEU A 163 16.40 -4.76 -9.03
C LEU A 163 15.45 -5.95 -8.98
N PRO A 164 15.86 -7.18 -8.60
CA PRO A 164 14.93 -8.32 -8.54
C PRO A 164 13.77 -8.09 -7.57
N VAL A 165 14.02 -7.53 -6.39
CA VAL A 165 12.96 -7.21 -5.41
C VAL A 165 12.12 -6.04 -5.89
N THR A 166 12.74 -5.05 -6.52
CA THR A 166 12.05 -3.91 -7.13
C THR A 166 11.10 -4.38 -8.23
N PHE A 167 11.54 -5.26 -9.14
CA PHE A 167 10.68 -5.82 -10.19
C PHE A 167 9.54 -6.65 -9.63
N LEU A 168 9.79 -7.49 -8.62
CA LEU A 168 8.74 -8.25 -7.94
C LEU A 168 7.65 -7.32 -7.39
N PHE A 169 8.05 -6.21 -6.79
CA PHE A 169 7.13 -5.22 -6.23
C PHE A 169 6.38 -4.44 -7.33
N ILE A 170 7.06 -4.07 -8.43
CA ILE A 170 6.43 -3.42 -9.57
C ILE A 170 5.39 -4.35 -10.23
N ILE A 171 5.70 -5.64 -10.37
CA ILE A 171 4.76 -6.62 -10.92
C ILE A 171 3.51 -6.72 -10.02
N ALA A 172 3.71 -6.80 -8.69
CA ALA A 172 2.60 -6.78 -7.73
C ALA A 172 1.72 -5.53 -7.88
N PHE A 173 2.34 -4.36 -7.99
CA PHE A 173 1.66 -3.09 -8.22
C PHE A 173 0.89 -3.08 -9.53
N MET A 174 1.51 -3.52 -10.63
CA MET A 174 0.87 -3.58 -11.95
C MET A 174 -0.35 -4.50 -11.97
N VAL A 175 -0.26 -5.69 -11.38
CA VAL A 175 -1.40 -6.63 -11.28
C VAL A 175 -2.58 -5.97 -10.58
N VAL A 176 -2.33 -5.27 -9.48
CA VAL A 176 -3.36 -4.57 -8.72
C VAL A 176 -3.96 -3.42 -9.54
N MET A 177 -3.11 -2.58 -10.17
CA MET A 177 -3.57 -1.45 -10.98
C MET A 177 -4.43 -1.89 -12.16
N PHE A 178 -3.99 -2.90 -12.93
CA PHE A 178 -4.78 -3.42 -14.05
C PHE A 178 -6.12 -4.03 -13.60
N SER A 179 -6.12 -4.72 -12.45
CA SER A 179 -7.36 -5.26 -11.90
C SER A 179 -8.34 -4.18 -11.43
N MET A 180 -7.82 -3.07 -10.90
CA MET A 180 -8.65 -1.91 -10.55
C MET A 180 -9.27 -1.25 -11.77
N VAL A 181 -8.46 -0.94 -12.78
CA VAL A 181 -8.92 -0.29 -14.03
C VAL A 181 -9.94 -1.17 -14.76
N GLY A 182 -9.74 -2.49 -14.75
CA GLY A 182 -10.66 -3.45 -15.36
C GLY A 182 -11.96 -3.70 -14.57
N GLY A 183 -12.15 -3.07 -13.41
CA GLY A 183 -13.31 -3.31 -12.53
C GLY A 183 -13.35 -4.72 -11.91
N ASN A 184 -12.25 -5.47 -12.00
CA ASN A 184 -12.15 -6.87 -11.62
C ASN A 184 -11.45 -7.08 -10.26
N ALA A 185 -11.71 -6.21 -9.29
CA ALA A 185 -11.08 -6.26 -7.97
C ALA A 185 -11.29 -7.59 -7.22
N ASN A 186 -12.32 -8.36 -7.56
CA ASN A 186 -12.60 -9.68 -6.98
C ASN A 186 -12.38 -10.85 -7.96
N SER A 187 -11.55 -10.66 -8.98
CA SER A 187 -11.16 -11.71 -9.93
C SER A 187 -10.39 -12.85 -9.25
N VAL A 188 -10.34 -14.02 -9.90
CA VAL A 188 -9.56 -15.17 -9.41
C VAL A 188 -8.09 -14.80 -9.20
N LEU A 189 -7.52 -14.01 -10.13
CA LEU A 189 -6.16 -13.52 -10.02
C LEU A 189 -5.96 -12.69 -8.74
N MET A 190 -6.84 -11.73 -8.47
CA MET A 190 -6.77 -10.90 -7.27
C MET A 190 -6.95 -11.70 -5.99
N LYS A 191 -7.80 -12.72 -6.00
CA LYS A 191 -7.95 -13.65 -4.87
C LYS A 191 -6.66 -14.38 -4.58
N ILE A 192 -6.01 -14.93 -5.60
CA ILE A 192 -4.72 -15.61 -5.45
C ILE A 192 -3.65 -14.64 -4.93
N CYS A 193 -3.52 -13.47 -5.56
CA CYS A 193 -2.57 -12.43 -5.17
C CYS A 193 -2.78 -11.92 -3.73
N SER A 194 -4.01 -11.99 -3.21
CA SER A 194 -4.33 -11.59 -1.83
C SER A 194 -3.71 -12.50 -0.75
N TYR A 195 -3.32 -13.73 -1.12
CA TYR A 195 -2.69 -14.68 -0.19
C TYR A 195 -1.18 -14.84 -0.41
N ILE A 196 -0.65 -14.35 -1.54
CA ILE A 196 0.79 -14.35 -1.78
C ILE A 196 1.41 -13.21 -0.99
N PRO A 197 2.37 -13.45 -0.08
CA PRO A 197 2.88 -12.44 0.87
C PRO A 197 3.43 -11.18 0.19
N PHE A 198 4.02 -11.32 -0.99
CA PHE A 198 4.61 -10.19 -1.71
C PHE A 198 3.57 -9.29 -2.39
N THR A 199 2.45 -9.84 -2.82
CA THR A 199 1.37 -9.08 -3.49
C THR A 199 0.23 -8.73 -2.55
N SER A 200 0.07 -9.50 -1.48
CA SER A 200 -1.05 -9.40 -0.52
C SER A 200 -1.26 -8.01 0.07
N PRO A 201 -0.22 -7.23 0.46
CA PRO A 201 -0.42 -5.92 1.05
C PRO A 201 -1.23 -4.96 0.18
N MET A 202 -1.03 -5.04 -1.14
CA MET A 202 -1.78 -4.22 -2.10
C MET A 202 -3.07 -4.93 -2.56
N ALA A 203 -2.98 -6.22 -2.91
CA ALA A 203 -4.09 -6.96 -3.49
C ALA A 203 -5.25 -7.15 -2.50
N MET A 204 -4.98 -7.55 -1.25
CA MET A 204 -6.02 -7.70 -0.25
C MET A 204 -6.61 -6.35 0.16
N PHE A 205 -5.79 -5.33 0.32
CA PHE A 205 -6.26 -3.98 0.61
C PHE A 205 -7.21 -3.47 -0.50
N THR A 206 -6.83 -3.63 -1.78
CA THR A 206 -7.69 -3.27 -2.91
C THR A 206 -9.02 -4.02 -2.89
N ARG A 207 -8.98 -5.33 -2.60
CA ARG A 207 -10.21 -6.13 -2.51
C ARG A 207 -11.13 -5.64 -1.40
N ILE A 208 -10.57 -5.30 -0.22
CA ILE A 208 -11.35 -4.75 0.90
C ILE A 208 -12.00 -3.42 0.52
N CYS A 209 -11.30 -2.57 -0.22
CA CYS A 209 -11.82 -1.26 -0.63
C CYS A 209 -12.88 -1.35 -1.74
N MET A 210 -12.69 -2.24 -2.71
CA MET A 210 -13.47 -2.25 -3.96
C MET A 210 -14.45 -3.41 -4.09
N SER A 211 -14.45 -4.35 -3.13
CA SER A 211 -15.36 -5.51 -3.15
C SER A 211 -15.76 -5.92 -1.74
N THR A 212 -16.76 -6.78 -1.65
CA THR A 212 -17.15 -7.40 -0.38
C THR A 212 -16.25 -8.60 -0.11
N VAL A 213 -15.38 -8.47 0.88
CA VAL A 213 -14.47 -9.54 1.31
C VAL A 213 -14.93 -10.11 2.64
N ALA A 214 -14.98 -11.43 2.76
CA ALA A 214 -15.34 -12.07 4.01
C ALA A 214 -14.23 -11.86 5.06
N TRP A 215 -14.61 -11.61 6.31
CA TRP A 215 -13.67 -11.32 7.40
C TRP A 215 -12.59 -12.41 7.59
N TYR A 216 -12.95 -13.68 7.36
CA TYR A 216 -12.00 -14.80 7.48
C TYR A 216 -10.91 -14.77 6.38
N GLU A 217 -11.22 -14.27 5.17
CA GLU A 217 -10.22 -14.11 4.10
C GLU A 217 -9.16 -13.07 4.51
N ILE A 218 -9.60 -11.96 5.10
CA ILE A 218 -8.73 -10.90 5.60
C ILE A 218 -7.82 -11.46 6.71
N PHE A 219 -8.41 -12.21 7.65
CA PHE A 219 -7.69 -12.78 8.77
C PHE A 219 -6.63 -13.80 8.32
N ILE A 220 -6.98 -14.70 7.40
CA ILE A 220 -6.04 -15.67 6.82
C ILE A 220 -4.88 -14.94 6.11
N SER A 221 -5.17 -13.91 5.32
CA SER A 221 -4.15 -13.12 4.64
C SER A 221 -3.19 -12.46 5.64
N ILE A 222 -3.69 -11.89 6.72
CA ILE A 222 -2.87 -11.27 7.78
C ILE A 222 -1.98 -12.32 8.46
N ILE A 223 -2.51 -13.50 8.77
CA ILE A 223 -1.71 -14.59 9.38
C ILE A 223 -0.58 -15.03 8.45
N ILE A 224 -0.87 -15.22 7.17
CA ILE A 224 0.15 -15.58 6.17
C ILE A 224 1.21 -14.48 6.07
N LEU A 225 0.79 -13.21 6.06
CA LEU A 225 1.71 -12.06 6.05
C LEU A 225 2.61 -12.02 7.28
N ILE A 226 2.06 -12.19 8.48
CA ILE A 226 2.84 -12.22 9.73
C ILE A 226 3.84 -13.37 9.69
N GLY A 227 3.40 -14.59 9.35
CA GLY A 227 4.26 -15.76 9.25
C GLY A 227 5.39 -15.57 8.25
N SER A 228 5.08 -15.00 7.08
CA SER A 228 6.07 -14.70 6.04
C SER A 228 7.03 -13.58 6.46
N THR A 229 6.55 -12.55 7.13
CA THR A 229 7.38 -11.46 7.66
C THR A 229 8.39 -11.98 8.67
N VAL A 230 7.95 -12.83 9.60
CA VAL A 230 8.86 -13.46 10.59
C VAL A 230 9.86 -14.39 9.89
N GLY A 231 9.40 -15.23 8.95
CA GLY A 231 10.27 -16.15 8.21
C GLY A 231 11.35 -15.41 7.41
N ILE A 232 10.94 -14.40 6.63
CA ILE A 232 11.87 -13.57 5.84
C ILE A 232 12.80 -12.76 6.77
N GLY A 233 12.28 -12.23 7.87
CA GLY A 233 13.08 -11.50 8.86
C GLY A 233 14.18 -12.37 9.47
N VAL A 234 13.88 -13.62 9.83
CA VAL A 234 14.87 -14.57 10.33
C VAL A 234 15.90 -14.93 9.27
N LEU A 235 15.47 -15.17 8.02
CA LEU A 235 16.38 -15.43 6.90
C LEU A 235 17.29 -14.23 6.63
N SER A 236 16.73 -13.02 6.55
CA SER A 236 17.48 -11.78 6.36
C SER A 236 18.53 -11.58 7.46
N ALA A 237 18.15 -11.83 8.72
CA ALA A 237 19.06 -11.73 9.85
C ALA A 237 20.19 -12.79 9.83
N LYS A 238 19.94 -13.98 9.27
CA LYS A 238 20.98 -15.00 9.04
C LYS A 238 21.95 -14.60 7.93
N ILE A 239 21.46 -13.99 6.85
CA ILE A 239 22.27 -13.50 5.73
C ILE A 239 23.15 -12.31 6.19
N TYR A 240 22.59 -11.46 7.05
CA TYR A 240 23.29 -10.30 7.60
C TYR A 240 24.45 -10.70 8.54
N ARG A 241 24.42 -11.88 9.13
CA ARG A 241 25.45 -12.41 10.04
C ARG A 241 26.72 -12.81 9.30
#